data_e2c69dff3c4c2a8a939b37adf0fc569e
#
_entry.id   e2c69dff3c4c2a8a939b37adf0fc569e
#
_cell.length_a   1.000
_cell.length_b   1.000
_cell.length_c   1.000
_cell.angle_alpha   90.00
_cell.angle_beta   90.00
_cell.angle_gamma   90.00
#
_symmetry.space_group_name_H-M   'P 1'
#
loop_
_entity.id
_entity.type
_entity.pdbx_description
1 polymer ?
#
loop_
_entity_poly.entity_id
_entity_poly.type
_entity_poly.pdbx_seq_one_letter_code
_entity_poly.pdbx_strand_id
1 'polypeptide(L)'
;MLIKTNIAHTLKRIVLGATLLIGVNQTASALPILSFNNAQSSVNETVNIGDTVSFELWFSGLETDDVGGFEFLLGFNNVVSSINSAVGNIALDEFDIFDVFANVNNIDIYAVSFVGDLSAQADEFMFATLTFMASNVGVSQLSFSNLIVSDENASALDISVFDAQITVVDDTNNMPVPTPTSWGLFLVAVVGLAYRYKAHKPS
;
A
#
# COMPACT_ATOMS: atom_id res chain seq x y z
N MET A 1 18.04 45.72 57.16
CA MET A 1 17.54 46.23 55.85
C MET A 1 18.15 45.46 54.67
N LEU A 2 18.23 44.15 54.75
CA LEU A 2 18.94 43.28 53.75
C LEU A 2 18.11 42.07 53.17
N ILE A 3 16.81 42.00 53.50
CA ILE A 3 15.97 40.84 53.07
C ILE A 3 15.09 41.18 51.85
N LYS A 4 14.89 42.46 51.53
CA LYS A 4 13.97 42.83 50.40
C LYS A 4 14.57 42.70 49.01
N THR A 5 15.88 42.65 48.85
CA THR A 5 16.54 42.60 47.51
C THR A 5 16.62 41.20 46.93
N ASN A 6 16.64 40.16 47.76
CA ASN A 6 16.76 38.78 47.25
C ASN A 6 15.47 38.20 46.69
N ILE A 7 14.30 38.65 47.18
CA ILE A 7 13.00 38.13 46.71
C ILE A 7 12.71 38.61 45.31
N ALA A 8 13.04 39.84 44.95
CA ALA A 8 12.82 40.40 43.61
C ALA A 8 13.65 39.70 42.51
N HIS A 9 14.90 39.31 42.83
CA HIS A 9 15.75 38.55 41.88
C HIS A 9 15.32 37.10 41.73
N THR A 10 14.80 36.47 42.77
CA THR A 10 14.27 35.09 42.71
C THR A 10 12.96 35.05 41.93
N LEU A 11 12.06 36.02 42.13
CA LEU A 11 10.82 36.10 41.35
C LEU A 11 11.08 36.35 39.85
N LYS A 12 12.04 37.21 39.48
CA LYS A 12 12.41 37.44 38.08
C LYS A 12 12.95 36.17 37.41
N ARG A 13 13.70 35.32 38.09
CA ARG A 13 14.22 34.05 37.55
C ARG A 13 13.13 33.01 37.40
N ILE A 14 12.15 32.96 38.29
CA ILE A 14 11.01 32.04 38.21
C ILE A 14 10.06 32.45 37.07
N VAL A 15 9.79 33.74 36.87
CA VAL A 15 8.94 34.22 35.75
C VAL A 15 9.65 34.02 34.42
N LEU A 16 10.97 34.20 34.31
CA LEU A 16 11.72 33.94 33.09
C LEU A 16 11.78 32.45 32.75
N GLY A 17 11.86 31.57 33.77
CA GLY A 17 11.83 30.12 33.58
C GLY A 17 10.44 29.58 33.17
N ALA A 18 9.36 30.17 33.69
CA ALA A 18 7.99 29.80 33.37
C ALA A 18 7.57 30.23 31.94
N THR A 19 8.10 31.37 31.45
CA THR A 19 7.79 31.88 30.12
C THR A 19 8.48 31.05 29.02
N LEU A 20 9.61 30.38 29.32
CA LEU A 20 10.32 29.53 28.36
C LEU A 20 9.68 28.15 28.18
N LEU A 21 8.85 27.72 29.15
CA LEU A 21 8.18 26.42 29.11
C LEU A 21 6.81 26.43 28.41
N ILE A 22 6.27 27.61 28.05
CA ILE A 22 4.94 27.74 27.41
C ILE A 22 5.06 27.79 25.85
N GLY A 23 6.27 27.80 25.30
CA GLY A 23 6.54 28.18 23.92
C GLY A 23 6.78 27.07 22.91
N VAL A 24 6.56 25.77 23.21
CA VAL A 24 6.83 24.71 22.23
C VAL A 24 5.78 23.59 22.29
N ASN A 25 4.52 23.95 22.15
CA ASN A 25 3.56 23.01 21.60
C ASN A 25 3.47 23.28 20.09
N GLN A 26 4.51 22.94 19.34
CA GLN A 26 4.34 22.69 17.91
C GLN A 26 3.64 21.34 17.85
N THR A 27 2.35 21.34 17.62
CA THR A 27 1.64 20.16 17.11
C THR A 27 2.30 19.87 15.77
N ALA A 28 3.14 18.83 15.72
CA ALA A 28 3.56 18.29 14.43
C ALA A 28 2.27 17.75 13.78
N SER A 29 1.74 18.46 12.79
CA SER A 29 0.73 17.91 11.92
C SER A 29 1.37 16.74 11.16
N ALA A 30 0.73 15.60 11.13
CA ALA A 30 1.17 14.52 10.27
C ALA A 30 0.97 14.98 8.82
N LEU A 31 1.92 14.66 7.93
CA LEU A 31 1.76 14.95 6.51
C LEU A 31 0.68 14.01 5.94
N PRO A 32 -0.17 14.51 5.02
CA PRO A 32 -1.03 13.65 4.21
C PRO A 32 -0.24 12.53 3.52
N ILE A 33 -0.88 11.42 3.30
CA ILE A 33 -0.26 10.20 2.78
C ILE A 33 -0.92 9.80 1.47
N LEU A 34 -0.11 9.54 0.44
CA LEU A 34 -0.49 8.84 -0.78
C LEU A 34 0.05 7.41 -0.70
N SER A 35 -0.84 6.42 -0.76
CA SER A 35 -0.45 5.02 -0.55
C SER A 35 -1.29 4.03 -1.33
N PHE A 36 -0.83 2.77 -1.36
CA PHE A 36 -1.58 1.63 -1.85
C PHE A 36 -2.35 0.96 -0.70
N ASN A 37 -3.61 0.56 -0.95
CA ASN A 37 -4.46 -0.22 -0.04
C ASN A 37 -4.63 0.44 1.35
N ASN A 38 -4.60 1.77 1.41
CA ASN A 38 -4.64 2.56 2.66
C ASN A 38 -3.55 2.14 3.67
N ALA A 39 -2.39 1.69 3.19
CA ALA A 39 -1.29 1.27 4.04
C ALA A 39 -0.35 2.43 4.35
N GLN A 40 0.07 2.56 5.61
CA GLN A 40 1.08 3.54 6.04
C GLN A 40 2.51 3.00 5.89
N SER A 41 2.72 2.13 4.92
CA SER A 41 4.00 1.51 4.57
C SER A 41 3.94 0.95 3.15
N SER A 42 5.09 0.61 2.58
CA SER A 42 5.14 -0.03 1.26
C SER A 42 4.43 -1.39 1.27
N VAL A 43 3.61 -1.63 0.23
CA VAL A 43 2.85 -2.88 0.03
C VAL A 43 3.62 -3.81 -0.89
N ASN A 44 3.74 -5.09 -0.51
CA ASN A 44 4.41 -6.10 -1.32
C ASN A 44 3.47 -7.30 -1.54
N GLU A 45 3.16 -7.56 -2.80
CA GLU A 45 2.32 -8.69 -3.21
C GLU A 45 3.15 -9.73 -3.96
N THR A 46 2.91 -11.01 -3.67
CA THR A 46 3.53 -12.13 -4.38
C THR A 46 2.45 -12.94 -5.08
N VAL A 47 2.59 -13.10 -6.38
CA VAL A 47 1.60 -13.78 -7.25
C VAL A 47 2.29 -14.72 -8.23
N ASN A 48 1.55 -15.68 -8.80
CA ASN A 48 2.07 -16.57 -9.84
C ASN A 48 1.90 -15.94 -11.23
N ILE A 49 2.67 -16.43 -12.20
CA ILE A 49 2.45 -16.08 -13.61
C ILE A 49 1.01 -16.37 -14.02
N GLY A 50 0.36 -15.40 -14.63
CA GLY A 50 -1.04 -15.46 -15.09
C GLY A 50 -2.06 -14.99 -14.05
N ASP A 51 -1.67 -14.83 -12.80
CA ASP A 51 -2.55 -14.28 -11.78
C ASP A 51 -2.75 -12.77 -11.99
N THR A 52 -3.82 -12.24 -11.40
CA THR A 52 -4.07 -10.80 -11.30
C THR A 52 -3.96 -10.34 -9.86
N VAL A 53 -3.47 -9.10 -9.69
CA VAL A 53 -3.40 -8.41 -8.40
C VAL A 53 -3.98 -7.03 -8.54
N SER A 54 -4.76 -6.59 -7.56
CA SER A 54 -5.38 -5.27 -7.56
C SER A 54 -4.85 -4.44 -6.39
N PHE A 55 -4.63 -3.16 -6.67
CA PHE A 55 -4.25 -2.16 -5.68
C PHE A 55 -5.25 -1.01 -5.72
N GLU A 56 -5.64 -0.56 -4.56
CA GLU A 56 -6.39 0.67 -4.37
C GLU A 56 -5.43 1.82 -4.10
N LEU A 57 -5.67 2.97 -4.69
CA LEU A 57 -4.91 4.20 -4.42
C LEU A 57 -5.71 5.08 -3.47
N TRP A 58 -5.06 5.52 -2.40
CA TRP A 58 -5.66 6.25 -1.30
C TRP A 58 -4.89 7.52 -0.97
N PHE A 59 -5.63 8.58 -0.68
CA PHE A 59 -5.17 9.66 0.19
C PHE A 59 -5.67 9.40 1.60
N SER A 60 -4.83 9.67 2.62
CA SER A 60 -5.19 9.52 4.03
C SER A 60 -4.42 10.49 4.92
N GLY A 61 -4.88 10.66 6.17
CA GLY A 61 -4.24 11.55 7.13
C GLY A 61 -4.41 13.03 6.77
N LEU A 62 -5.51 13.39 6.11
CA LEU A 62 -5.78 14.76 5.66
C LEU A 62 -6.12 15.68 6.84
N GLU A 63 -6.83 15.18 7.88
CA GLU A 63 -7.19 15.89 9.12
C GLU A 63 -7.63 17.35 8.95
N THR A 64 -6.67 18.27 8.75
CA THR A 64 -6.90 19.71 8.55
C THR A 64 -6.57 20.17 7.15
N ASP A 65 -6.01 19.28 6.34
CA ASP A 65 -5.70 19.53 4.94
C ASP A 65 -6.80 18.96 4.05
N ASP A 66 -6.95 19.48 2.87
CA ASP A 66 -7.82 18.96 1.83
C ASP A 66 -7.05 18.83 0.51
N VAL A 67 -7.51 17.98 -0.39
CA VAL A 67 -6.91 17.78 -1.69
C VAL A 67 -7.81 18.41 -2.75
N GLY A 68 -7.41 19.60 -3.26
CA GLY A 68 -8.09 20.30 -4.34
C GLY A 68 -7.66 19.84 -5.73
N GLY A 69 -6.47 19.24 -5.84
CA GLY A 69 -5.99 18.70 -7.10
C GLY A 69 -4.71 17.89 -6.95
N PHE A 70 -4.52 16.94 -7.87
CA PHE A 70 -3.29 16.16 -7.95
C PHE A 70 -2.99 15.68 -9.35
N GLU A 71 -1.71 15.46 -9.62
CA GLU A 71 -1.19 14.83 -10.83
C GLU A 71 0.05 14.01 -10.49
N PHE A 72 0.16 12.81 -11.04
CA PHE A 72 1.36 11.99 -10.94
C PHE A 72 1.41 10.89 -12.01
N LEU A 73 2.62 10.37 -12.22
CA LEU A 73 2.87 9.16 -12.97
C LEU A 73 3.16 8.00 -12.02
N LEU A 74 2.51 6.88 -12.22
CA LEU A 74 2.82 5.61 -11.56
C LEU A 74 3.56 4.70 -12.55
N GLY A 75 4.87 4.52 -12.32
CA GLY A 75 5.71 3.64 -13.13
C GLY A 75 5.62 2.19 -12.68
N PHE A 76 5.76 1.25 -13.63
CA PHE A 76 5.83 -0.20 -13.35
C PHE A 76 6.71 -0.91 -14.41
N ASN A 77 7.16 -2.14 -14.09
CA ASN A 77 7.92 -2.96 -15.05
C ASN A 77 6.96 -3.78 -15.92
N ASN A 78 6.71 -3.30 -17.14
CA ASN A 78 5.79 -3.92 -18.09
C ASN A 78 6.25 -5.29 -18.64
N VAL A 79 7.49 -5.70 -18.38
CA VAL A 79 7.96 -7.05 -18.70
C VAL A 79 7.47 -8.06 -17.67
N VAL A 80 7.44 -7.66 -16.40
CA VAL A 80 7.04 -8.53 -15.26
C VAL A 80 5.54 -8.50 -15.05
N SER A 81 4.93 -7.31 -15.11
CA SER A 81 3.49 -7.13 -14.94
C SER A 81 2.93 -6.17 -15.98
N SER A 82 1.74 -6.44 -16.48
CA SER A 82 1.03 -5.56 -17.41
C SER A 82 -0.23 -5.01 -16.75
N ILE A 83 -0.59 -3.78 -17.09
CA ILE A 83 -1.85 -3.21 -16.63
C ILE A 83 -3.02 -3.93 -17.32
N ASN A 84 -3.96 -4.43 -16.54
CA ASN A 84 -5.18 -5.08 -17.02
C ASN A 84 -6.36 -4.11 -16.99
N SER A 85 -6.47 -3.34 -15.91
CA SER A 85 -7.44 -2.24 -15.80
C SER A 85 -6.94 -1.15 -14.88
N ALA A 86 -7.35 0.08 -15.16
CA ALA A 86 -7.16 1.24 -14.30
C ALA A 86 -8.49 2.00 -14.27
N VAL A 87 -9.12 2.05 -13.10
CA VAL A 87 -10.46 2.60 -12.93
C VAL A 87 -10.43 3.66 -11.86
N GLY A 88 -10.81 4.88 -12.21
CA GLY A 88 -11.05 5.94 -11.25
C GLY A 88 -12.31 5.70 -10.42
N ASN A 89 -12.32 6.15 -9.19
CA ASN A 89 -13.50 6.13 -8.35
C ASN A 89 -14.38 7.35 -8.67
N ILE A 90 -15.33 7.16 -9.58
CA ILE A 90 -16.29 8.20 -10.02
C ILE A 90 -17.27 8.63 -8.92
N ALA A 91 -17.25 8.01 -7.73
CA ALA A 91 -18.08 8.43 -6.60
C ALA A 91 -17.49 9.59 -5.80
N LEU A 92 -16.33 10.12 -6.21
CA LEU A 92 -15.74 11.32 -5.61
C LEU A 92 -16.42 12.56 -6.21
N ASP A 93 -17.51 12.99 -5.59
CA ASP A 93 -18.25 14.19 -6.01
C ASP A 93 -17.44 15.50 -5.85
N GLU A 94 -16.27 15.42 -5.18
CA GLU A 94 -15.39 16.58 -4.92
C GLU A 94 -14.49 16.94 -6.11
N PHE A 95 -14.32 16.05 -7.10
CA PHE A 95 -13.48 16.32 -8.27
C PHE A 95 -14.31 16.52 -9.53
N ASP A 96 -14.19 17.68 -10.14
CA ASP A 96 -14.88 18.02 -11.40
C ASP A 96 -14.22 17.39 -12.62
N ILE A 97 -12.90 17.17 -12.53
CA ILE A 97 -12.12 16.47 -13.53
C ILE A 97 -11.35 15.36 -12.82
N PHE A 98 -11.51 14.13 -13.29
CA PHE A 98 -10.74 12.98 -12.84
C PHE A 98 -10.48 12.04 -14.02
N ASP A 99 -9.22 11.79 -14.34
CA ASP A 99 -8.84 10.90 -15.44
C ASP A 99 -7.70 9.97 -15.05
N VAL A 100 -7.74 8.74 -15.58
CA VAL A 100 -6.73 7.71 -15.41
C VAL A 100 -6.35 7.14 -16.77
N PHE A 101 -5.13 7.40 -17.22
CA PHE A 101 -4.60 6.93 -18.50
C PHE A 101 -3.54 5.87 -18.32
N ALA A 102 -3.87 4.63 -18.72
CA ALA A 102 -2.92 3.54 -18.73
C ALA A 102 -2.08 3.54 -20.01
N ASN A 103 -0.77 3.63 -19.87
CA ASN A 103 0.22 3.47 -20.92
C ASN A 103 0.97 2.13 -20.77
N VAL A 104 1.93 1.87 -21.64
CA VAL A 104 2.67 0.59 -21.67
C VAL A 104 3.43 0.31 -20.38
N ASN A 105 4.05 1.33 -19.76
CA ASN A 105 4.93 1.20 -18.59
C ASN A 105 4.66 2.21 -17.49
N ASN A 106 3.62 3.03 -17.63
CA ASN A 106 3.15 3.94 -16.60
C ASN A 106 1.64 4.15 -16.68
N ILE A 107 1.10 4.69 -15.61
CA ILE A 107 -0.28 5.15 -15.52
C ILE A 107 -0.21 6.62 -15.14
N ASP A 108 -0.86 7.45 -15.92
CA ASP A 108 -1.00 8.88 -15.67
C ASP A 108 -2.34 9.11 -14.98
N ILE A 109 -2.31 9.76 -13.82
CA ILE A 109 -3.51 10.01 -13.01
C ILE A 109 -3.52 11.48 -12.62
N TYR A 110 -4.64 12.15 -12.89
CA TYR A 110 -4.84 13.50 -12.44
C TYR A 110 -6.29 13.78 -12.06
N ALA A 111 -6.45 14.72 -11.12
CA ALA A 111 -7.75 15.23 -10.70
C ALA A 111 -7.68 16.70 -10.36
N VAL A 112 -8.78 17.41 -10.58
CA VAL A 112 -8.95 18.81 -10.21
C VAL A 112 -10.36 19.04 -9.70
N SER A 113 -10.46 19.69 -8.54
CA SER A 113 -11.70 20.21 -7.98
C SER A 113 -11.85 21.70 -8.32
N PHE A 114 -13.05 22.12 -8.67
CA PHE A 114 -13.45 23.51 -8.75
C PHE A 114 -14.39 23.89 -7.59
N VAL A 115 -14.56 23.01 -6.63
CA VAL A 115 -15.31 23.27 -5.39
C VAL A 115 -14.49 24.24 -4.55
N GLY A 116 -15.09 25.35 -4.16
CA GLY A 116 -14.39 26.42 -3.42
C GLY A 116 -14.36 26.20 -1.91
N ASP A 117 -14.87 25.09 -1.38
CA ASP A 117 -14.87 24.72 0.02
C ASP A 117 -14.88 23.19 0.12
N LEU A 118 -13.74 22.61 0.42
CA LEU A 118 -13.52 21.18 0.59
C LEU A 118 -13.52 20.74 2.07
N SER A 119 -13.93 21.60 2.99
CA SER A 119 -13.94 21.30 4.43
C SER A 119 -14.80 20.08 4.83
N ALA A 120 -15.64 19.58 3.92
CA ALA A 120 -16.42 18.35 4.09
C ALA A 120 -15.74 17.10 3.48
N GLN A 121 -14.55 17.26 2.86
CA GLN A 121 -13.81 16.14 2.31
C GLN A 121 -13.44 15.17 3.44
N ALA A 122 -13.51 13.87 3.16
CA ALA A 122 -13.17 12.86 4.16
C ALA A 122 -11.66 12.88 4.46
N ASP A 123 -11.27 12.62 5.72
CA ASP A 123 -9.86 12.52 6.15
C ASP A 123 -9.06 11.45 5.39
N GLU A 124 -9.76 10.51 4.77
CA GLU A 124 -9.21 9.48 3.89
C GLU A 124 -10.21 9.11 2.78
N PHE A 125 -9.71 8.90 1.57
CA PHE A 125 -10.53 8.43 0.45
C PHE A 125 -9.74 7.63 -0.58
N MET A 126 -10.41 6.62 -1.16
CA MET A 126 -9.91 5.87 -2.30
C MET A 126 -10.33 6.57 -3.60
N PHE A 127 -9.36 6.84 -4.48
CA PHE A 127 -9.64 7.53 -5.73
C PHE A 127 -9.44 6.69 -7.00
N ALA A 128 -8.69 5.57 -6.92
CA ALA A 128 -8.54 4.67 -8.06
C ALA A 128 -8.29 3.22 -7.64
N THR A 129 -8.62 2.30 -8.54
CA THR A 129 -8.27 0.87 -8.45
C THR A 129 -7.49 0.47 -9.70
N LEU A 130 -6.31 -0.12 -9.49
CA LEU A 130 -5.41 -0.59 -10.53
C LEU A 130 -5.30 -2.10 -10.46
N THR A 131 -5.53 -2.80 -11.57
CA THR A 131 -5.39 -4.25 -11.65
C THR A 131 -4.27 -4.60 -12.64
N PHE A 132 -3.30 -5.36 -12.17
CA PHE A 132 -2.17 -5.85 -12.96
C PHE A 132 -2.30 -7.35 -13.19
N MET A 133 -1.83 -7.81 -14.34
CA MET A 133 -1.65 -9.23 -14.67
C MET A 133 -0.16 -9.56 -14.61
N ALA A 134 0.19 -10.60 -13.87
CA ALA A 134 1.54 -11.12 -13.76
C ALA A 134 1.95 -11.83 -15.07
N SER A 135 2.95 -11.31 -15.78
CA SER A 135 3.32 -11.77 -17.12
C SER A 135 4.56 -12.64 -17.13
N ASN A 136 5.59 -12.29 -16.37
CA ASN A 136 6.86 -13.02 -16.28
C ASN A 136 7.41 -12.98 -14.85
N VAL A 137 8.20 -13.98 -14.50
CA VAL A 137 8.93 -14.03 -13.21
C VAL A 137 9.82 -12.80 -13.06
N GLY A 138 9.77 -12.19 -11.88
CA GLY A 138 10.57 -11.02 -11.56
C GLY A 138 9.89 -10.09 -10.55
N VAL A 139 10.39 -8.87 -10.49
CA VAL A 139 9.90 -7.84 -9.59
C VAL A 139 9.48 -6.62 -10.41
N SER A 140 8.26 -6.15 -10.20
CA SER A 140 7.73 -4.90 -10.71
C SER A 140 7.52 -3.94 -9.55
N GLN A 141 8.38 -2.91 -9.47
CA GLN A 141 8.20 -1.81 -8.54
C GLN A 141 7.10 -0.90 -9.07
N LEU A 142 6.12 -0.57 -8.23
CA LEU A 142 5.10 0.45 -8.48
C LEU A 142 5.53 1.72 -7.75
N SER A 143 5.99 2.72 -8.50
CA SER A 143 6.58 3.93 -7.91
C SER A 143 5.97 5.20 -8.48
N PHE A 144 5.68 6.14 -7.58
CA PHE A 144 5.16 7.45 -7.92
C PHE A 144 6.28 8.38 -8.41
N SER A 145 5.98 9.19 -9.41
CA SER A 145 6.87 10.21 -9.96
C SER A 145 6.07 11.40 -10.49
N ASN A 146 6.74 12.55 -10.69
CA ASN A 146 6.12 13.79 -11.15
C ASN A 146 4.91 14.21 -10.28
N LEU A 147 5.01 13.98 -8.98
CA LEU A 147 3.92 14.17 -8.06
C LEU A 147 3.71 15.66 -7.76
N ILE A 148 2.50 16.12 -8.01
CA ILE A 148 2.00 17.44 -7.63
C ILE A 148 0.69 17.22 -6.90
N VAL A 149 0.56 17.78 -5.70
CA VAL A 149 -0.69 17.78 -4.93
C VAL A 149 -0.92 19.21 -4.42
N SER A 150 -2.15 19.66 -4.46
CA SER A 150 -2.52 20.99 -4.00
C SER A 150 -3.81 20.96 -3.17
N ASP A 151 -3.94 21.94 -2.29
CA ASP A 151 -5.15 22.21 -1.52
C ASP A 151 -6.24 22.89 -2.39
N GLU A 152 -7.39 23.19 -1.78
CA GLU A 152 -8.51 23.91 -2.41
C GLU A 152 -8.12 25.31 -2.94
N ASN A 153 -7.06 25.92 -2.41
CA ASN A 153 -6.57 27.25 -2.80
C ASN A 153 -5.45 27.16 -3.84
N ALA A 154 -5.18 25.98 -4.41
CA ALA A 154 -4.07 25.67 -5.31
C ALA A 154 -2.68 25.90 -4.69
N SER A 155 -2.55 25.85 -3.37
CA SER A 155 -1.27 25.85 -2.67
C SER A 155 -0.72 24.44 -2.64
N ALA A 156 0.60 24.28 -2.85
CA ALA A 156 1.22 22.96 -2.85
C ALA A 156 1.13 22.31 -1.47
N LEU A 157 0.75 21.05 -1.43
CA LEU A 157 0.76 20.20 -0.24
C LEU A 157 2.01 19.32 -0.24
N ASP A 158 2.71 19.32 0.90
CA ASP A 158 3.75 18.32 1.17
C ASP A 158 3.07 17.03 1.61
N ILE A 159 3.38 15.90 0.94
CA ILE A 159 2.79 14.61 1.25
C ILE A 159 3.85 13.53 1.44
N SER A 160 3.54 12.52 2.26
CA SER A 160 4.30 11.29 2.35
C SER A 160 3.82 10.29 1.32
N VAL A 161 4.73 9.51 0.72
CA VAL A 161 4.41 8.57 -0.34
C VAL A 161 4.92 7.17 0.02
N PHE A 162 4.08 6.16 -0.17
CA PHE A 162 4.46 4.76 0.00
C PHE A 162 4.24 3.99 -1.29
N ASP A 163 5.33 3.49 -1.86
CA ASP A 163 5.35 2.68 -3.07
C ASP A 163 4.83 1.25 -2.81
N ALA A 164 4.57 0.50 -3.89
CA ALA A 164 4.23 -0.92 -3.81
C ALA A 164 5.14 -1.76 -4.70
N GLN A 165 5.10 -3.08 -4.52
CA GLN A 165 5.86 -4.03 -5.31
C GLN A 165 5.03 -5.26 -5.63
N ILE A 166 5.14 -5.74 -6.86
CA ILE A 166 4.63 -7.04 -7.29
C ILE A 166 5.82 -7.96 -7.50
N THR A 167 5.87 -9.08 -6.79
CA THR A 167 6.81 -10.17 -7.02
C THR A 167 6.10 -11.29 -7.74
N VAL A 168 6.49 -11.57 -8.98
CA VAL A 168 5.94 -12.68 -9.78
C VAL A 168 6.84 -13.89 -9.65
N VAL A 169 6.27 -15.01 -9.25
CA VAL A 169 6.94 -16.30 -9.12
C VAL A 169 6.37 -17.31 -10.10
N ASP A 170 7.16 -18.34 -10.41
CA ASP A 170 6.70 -19.50 -11.16
C ASP A 170 6.47 -20.65 -10.18
N ASP A 171 5.22 -20.96 -9.90
CA ASP A 171 4.84 -22.06 -8.99
C ASP A 171 4.93 -23.45 -9.66
N THR A 172 5.61 -23.55 -10.82
CA THR A 172 5.83 -24.85 -11.48
C THR A 172 6.68 -25.82 -10.64
N ASN A 173 7.23 -25.36 -9.50
CA ASN A 173 7.85 -26.24 -8.49
C ASN A 173 6.86 -27.02 -7.61
N ASN A 174 5.56 -26.92 -7.83
CA ASN A 174 4.62 -27.96 -7.46
C ASN A 174 4.83 -29.20 -8.34
N MET A 175 6.05 -29.77 -8.31
CA MET A 175 6.21 -31.15 -8.72
C MET A 175 5.16 -31.94 -7.94
N PRO A 176 4.24 -32.65 -8.63
CA PRO A 176 3.31 -33.51 -7.93
C PRO A 176 4.17 -34.38 -7.03
N VAL A 177 4.02 -34.22 -5.71
CA VAL A 177 4.67 -35.10 -4.74
C VAL A 177 4.38 -36.48 -5.25
N PRO A 178 5.41 -37.30 -5.58
CA PRO A 178 5.17 -38.64 -6.10
C PRO A 178 4.25 -39.30 -5.08
N THR A 179 2.98 -39.48 -5.43
CA THR A 179 2.06 -40.20 -4.54
C THR A 179 2.75 -41.53 -4.30
N PRO A 180 3.10 -41.83 -3.01
CA PRO A 180 3.76 -43.09 -2.72
C PRO A 180 2.93 -44.14 -3.43
N THR A 181 3.56 -44.95 -4.26
CA THR A 181 2.89 -45.97 -5.03
C THR A 181 2.32 -47.00 -4.06
N SER A 182 1.23 -46.62 -3.38
CA SER A 182 0.42 -47.47 -2.50
C SER A 182 0.02 -48.75 -3.22
N TRP A 183 -0.06 -48.70 -4.54
CA TRP A 183 -0.22 -49.85 -5.39
C TRP A 183 0.92 -50.85 -5.32
N GLY A 184 2.18 -50.39 -5.17
CA GLY A 184 3.33 -51.27 -4.96
C GLY A 184 3.28 -52.00 -3.60
N LEU A 185 2.89 -51.28 -2.55
CA LEU A 185 2.69 -51.89 -1.22
C LEU A 185 1.50 -52.82 -1.19
N PHE A 186 0.40 -52.49 -1.89
CA PHE A 186 -0.77 -53.32 -2.02
C PHE A 186 -0.44 -54.62 -2.78
N LEU A 187 0.30 -54.56 -3.88
CA LEU A 187 0.76 -55.75 -4.63
C LEU A 187 1.68 -56.64 -3.77
N VAL A 188 2.63 -56.08 -3.03
CA VAL A 188 3.48 -56.84 -2.12
C VAL A 188 2.67 -57.52 -1.02
N ALA A 189 1.67 -56.86 -0.46
CA ALA A 189 0.77 -57.44 0.53
C ALA A 189 -0.08 -58.59 -0.03
N VAL A 190 -0.60 -58.42 -1.24
CA VAL A 190 -1.42 -59.45 -1.92
C VAL A 190 -0.57 -60.68 -2.29
N VAL A 191 0.66 -60.50 -2.78
CA VAL A 191 1.59 -61.60 -3.09
C VAL A 191 2.02 -62.31 -1.80
N GLY A 192 2.30 -61.60 -0.73
CA GLY A 192 2.64 -62.15 0.58
C GLY A 192 1.50 -63.03 1.16
N LEU A 193 0.25 -62.55 1.04
CA LEU A 193 -0.94 -63.31 1.47
C LEU A 193 -1.16 -64.57 0.60
N ALA A 194 -0.99 -64.49 -0.71
CA ALA A 194 -1.10 -65.62 -1.61
C ALA A 194 -0.04 -66.69 -1.32
N TYR A 195 1.18 -66.29 -1.01
CA TYR A 195 2.28 -67.22 -0.62
C TYR A 195 1.98 -67.94 0.68
N ARG A 196 1.45 -67.22 1.68
CA ARG A 196 1.08 -67.80 3.00
C ARG A 196 -0.07 -68.78 2.88
N TYR A 197 -1.04 -68.52 2.00
CA TYR A 197 -2.18 -69.41 1.75
C TYR A 197 -1.74 -70.74 1.10
N LYS A 198 -0.75 -70.68 0.20
CA LYS A 198 -0.23 -71.88 -0.48
C LYS A 198 0.61 -72.76 0.47
N ALA A 199 1.29 -72.14 1.47
CA ALA A 199 2.13 -72.87 2.42
C ALA A 199 1.34 -73.58 3.54
N HIS A 200 0.03 -73.34 3.70
CA HIS A 200 -0.83 -73.88 4.74
C HIS A 200 -1.91 -74.85 4.16
N LYS A 201 -1.73 -75.44 2.98
CA LYS A 201 -2.59 -76.53 2.54
C LYS A 201 -2.20 -77.80 3.23
N PRO A 202 -3.04 -78.36 4.17
CA PRO A 202 -2.79 -79.67 4.75
C PRO A 202 -2.96 -80.74 3.66
N SER A 203 -2.07 -81.66 3.60
CA SER A 203 -2.11 -82.90 2.78
C SER A 203 -3.20 -83.83 3.24
#